data_353888da3809d6b7e0f7f1c0a4b1a661
#
_entry.id   353888da3809d6b7e0f7f1c0a4b1a661
#
_cell.length_a   1.000
_cell.length_b   1.000
_cell.length_c   1.000
_cell.angle_alpha   90.00
_cell.angle_beta   90.00
_cell.angle_gamma   90.00
#
_symmetry.space_group_name_H-M   'P 1'
#
loop_
_entity.id
_entity.type
_entity.pdbx_description
1 polymer ?
#
loop_
_entity_poly.entity_id
_entity_poly.type
_entity_poly.pdbx_seq_one_letter_code
_entity_poly.pdbx_strand_id
1 'polypeptide(L)'
;VKLRITSARRGQVITLNTDRPVQHAIITADGEPPATASPRCPDDGGTRPWPYELRFYDPPVDGFVATLRLPGAGLPRIYVSDYTMGLEQVPGFKPRPVDLARSPVHNSDIVVVGRSLKP
;
A
#
# COMPACT_ATOMS: atom_id res chain seq x y z
N VAL A 1 -4.11 16.46 -0.21
CA VAL A 1 -2.84 15.95 0.30
C VAL A 1 -2.01 15.44 -0.87
N LYS A 2 -0.72 15.77 -0.89
CA LYS A 2 0.22 15.28 -1.91
C LYS A 2 1.34 14.50 -1.19
N LEU A 3 1.56 13.26 -1.63
CA LEU A 3 2.51 12.32 -1.02
C LEU A 3 3.44 11.80 -2.10
N ARG A 4 4.76 11.87 -1.84
CA ARG A 4 5.72 11.08 -2.60
C ARG A 4 5.93 9.75 -1.89
N ILE A 5 5.77 8.67 -2.62
CA ILE A 5 5.82 7.31 -2.09
C ILE A 5 6.94 6.56 -2.81
N THR A 6 7.85 6.00 -2.03
CA THR A 6 8.93 5.14 -2.51
C THR A 6 9.00 3.91 -1.63
N SER A 7 9.36 2.77 -2.18
CA SER A 7 9.63 1.55 -1.43
C SER A 7 11.12 1.23 -1.50
N ALA A 8 11.84 1.41 -0.40
CA ALA A 8 13.25 1.01 -0.29
C ALA A 8 13.44 -0.50 -0.44
N ARG A 9 12.38 -1.27 -0.20
CA ARG A 9 12.35 -2.74 -0.27
C ARG A 9 11.88 -3.24 -1.64
N ARG A 10 11.58 -2.35 -2.59
CA ARG A 10 10.98 -2.68 -3.89
C ARG A 10 9.72 -3.54 -3.72
N GLY A 11 8.78 -3.04 -2.90
CA GLY A 11 7.51 -3.71 -2.64
C GLY A 11 6.74 -3.96 -3.93
N GLN A 12 6.20 -5.15 -4.06
CA GLN A 12 5.35 -5.53 -5.22
C GLN A 12 3.97 -4.89 -5.15
N VAL A 13 3.53 -4.58 -3.95
CA VAL A 13 2.27 -3.88 -3.70
C VAL A 13 2.50 -2.81 -2.65
N ILE A 14 2.02 -1.62 -2.92
CA ILE A 14 1.92 -0.55 -1.92
C ILE A 14 0.45 -0.29 -1.67
N THR A 15 0.05 -0.22 -0.40
CA THR A 15 -1.28 0.25 -0.02
C THR A 15 -1.22 1.58 0.68
N LEU A 16 -2.21 2.40 0.42
CA LEU A 16 -2.42 3.68 1.05
C LEU A 16 -3.82 3.69 1.64
N ASN A 17 -3.89 3.69 2.97
CA ASN A 17 -5.14 3.63 3.70
C ASN A 17 -5.43 4.96 4.38
N THR A 18 -6.68 5.40 4.35
CA THR A 18 -7.10 6.68 4.92
C THR A 18 -8.29 6.51 5.86
N ASP A 19 -8.41 7.43 6.83
CA ASP A 19 -9.51 7.47 7.81
C ASP A 19 -10.80 8.07 7.26
N ARG A 20 -10.77 8.63 6.05
CA ARG A 20 -11.89 9.28 5.39
C ARG A 20 -11.92 8.97 3.89
N PRO A 21 -13.08 9.09 3.22
CA PRO A 21 -13.21 8.72 1.81
C PRO A 21 -12.26 9.55 0.93
N VAL A 22 -11.66 8.89 -0.05
CA VAL A 22 -10.87 9.56 -1.09
C VAL A 22 -11.82 9.92 -2.21
N GLN A 23 -12.10 11.22 -2.39
CA GLN A 23 -12.99 11.71 -3.46
C GLN A 23 -12.32 11.66 -4.82
N HIS A 24 -11.02 11.91 -4.85
CA HIS A 24 -10.24 11.92 -6.08
C HIS A 24 -8.78 11.59 -5.75
N ALA A 25 -8.18 10.76 -6.58
CA ALA A 25 -6.78 10.40 -6.49
C ALA A 25 -6.12 10.44 -7.87
N ILE A 26 -5.06 11.22 -7.98
CA ILE A 26 -4.23 11.29 -9.18
C ILE A 26 -2.85 10.76 -8.82
N ILE A 27 -2.38 9.85 -9.64
CA ILE A 27 -1.07 9.22 -9.51
C ILE A 27 -0.19 9.70 -10.65
N THR A 28 1.00 10.17 -10.33
CA THR A 28 2.01 10.56 -11.31
C THR A 28 3.32 9.85 -11.01
N ALA A 29 3.90 9.24 -12.02
CA ALA A 29 5.23 8.64 -11.99
C ALA A 29 6.07 9.23 -13.12
N ASP A 30 7.39 9.22 -12.97
CA ASP A 30 8.29 9.78 -13.97
C ASP A 30 8.19 8.97 -15.28
N GLY A 31 7.97 9.67 -16.39
CA GLY A 31 7.84 9.05 -17.71
C GLY A 31 6.45 8.49 -18.05
N GLU A 32 5.51 8.51 -17.10
CA GLU A 32 4.17 7.98 -17.31
C GLU A 32 3.10 9.08 -17.31
N PRO A 33 2.04 8.96 -18.09
CA PRO A 33 0.91 9.89 -18.02
C PRO A 33 0.21 9.77 -16.66
N PRO A 34 -0.36 10.88 -16.14
CA PRO A 34 -1.14 10.86 -14.91
C PRO A 34 -2.30 9.86 -14.98
N ALA A 35 -2.43 9.02 -13.96
CA ALA A 35 -3.51 8.05 -13.85
C ALA A 35 -4.44 8.40 -12.70
N THR A 36 -5.73 8.09 -12.86
CA THR A 36 -6.72 8.20 -11.79
C THR A 36 -6.83 6.87 -11.06
N ALA A 37 -6.73 6.91 -9.73
CA ALA A 37 -6.93 5.75 -8.89
C ALA A 37 -8.29 5.84 -8.18
N SER A 38 -8.98 4.71 -8.13
CA SER A 38 -10.25 4.58 -7.40
C SER A 38 -10.04 3.85 -6.09
N PRO A 39 -10.47 4.42 -4.96
CA PRO A 39 -10.36 3.75 -3.68
C PRO A 39 -11.30 2.55 -3.61
N ARG A 40 -10.88 1.51 -2.93
CA ARG A 40 -11.77 0.43 -2.52
C ARG A 40 -12.47 0.83 -1.23
N CYS A 41 -13.79 0.71 -1.20
CA CYS A 41 -14.55 0.76 0.04
C CYS A 41 -14.48 -0.62 0.70
N PRO A 42 -14.29 -0.69 2.01
CA PRO A 42 -14.34 -1.98 2.70
C PRO A 42 -15.75 -2.55 2.68
N ASP A 43 -15.85 -3.86 2.46
CA ASP A 43 -17.12 -4.60 2.55
C ASP A 43 -17.59 -4.80 4.00
N ASP A 44 -16.77 -4.38 4.98
CA ASP A 44 -16.97 -4.62 6.41
C ASP A 44 -17.68 -3.48 7.16
N GLY A 45 -18.35 -2.59 6.44
CA GLY A 45 -19.08 -1.47 7.04
C GLY A 45 -18.22 -0.41 7.72
N GLY A 46 -16.93 -0.36 7.44
CA GLY A 46 -16.04 0.68 7.94
C GLY A 46 -15.55 0.47 9.37
N THR A 47 -15.54 -0.76 9.86
CA THR A 47 -15.09 -1.11 11.23
C THR A 47 -13.58 -0.95 11.43
N ARG A 48 -12.80 -0.85 10.35
CA ARG A 48 -11.35 -0.68 10.41
C ARG A 48 -10.97 0.77 10.69
N PRO A 49 -9.84 1.02 11.39
CA PRO A 49 -9.38 2.38 11.68
C PRO A 49 -8.99 3.18 10.43
N TRP A 50 -8.71 2.51 9.30
CA TRP A 50 -8.44 3.09 7.98
C TRP A 50 -9.23 2.33 6.92
N PRO A 51 -10.52 2.66 6.76
CA PRO A 51 -11.41 1.88 5.93
C PRO A 51 -11.21 2.06 4.42
N TYR A 52 -10.68 3.17 3.97
CA TYR A 52 -10.51 3.46 2.55
C TYR A 52 -9.11 3.09 2.09
N GLU A 53 -9.00 2.24 1.08
CA GLU A 53 -7.74 1.70 0.57
C GLU A 53 -7.54 2.04 -0.90
N LEU A 54 -6.36 2.58 -1.22
CA LEU A 54 -5.80 2.62 -2.56
C LEU A 54 -4.68 1.59 -2.64
N ARG A 55 -4.70 0.74 -3.66
CA ARG A 55 -3.73 -0.32 -3.83
C ARG A 55 -3.01 -0.16 -5.16
N PHE A 56 -1.69 -0.15 -5.10
CA PHE A 56 -0.80 0.01 -6.24
C PHE A 56 0.00 -1.27 -6.41
N TYR A 57 -0.17 -1.89 -7.56
CA TYR A 57 0.56 -3.08 -7.96
C TYR A 57 1.75 -2.69 -8.81
N ASP A 58 2.87 -3.36 -8.60
CA ASP A 58 4.11 -3.16 -9.35
C ASP A 58 4.53 -1.68 -9.46
N PRO A 59 4.68 -0.99 -8.31
CA PRO A 59 4.97 0.42 -8.30
C PRO A 59 6.36 0.70 -8.92
N PRO A 60 6.55 1.85 -9.61
CA PRO A 60 7.83 2.21 -10.18
C PRO A 60 8.95 2.21 -9.13
N VAL A 61 10.15 1.78 -9.53
CA VAL A 61 11.33 1.69 -8.63
C VAL A 61 11.66 3.05 -7.99
N ASP A 62 11.52 4.13 -8.76
CA ASP A 62 11.77 5.50 -8.30
C ASP A 62 10.59 6.10 -7.54
N GLY A 63 9.53 5.30 -7.37
CA GLY A 63 8.32 5.68 -6.69
C GLY A 63 7.38 6.52 -7.54
N PHE A 64 6.35 7.05 -6.88
CA PHE A 64 5.31 7.86 -7.53
C PHE A 64 4.79 8.94 -6.58
N VAL A 65 4.05 9.88 -7.13
CA VAL A 65 3.35 10.91 -6.37
C VAL A 65 1.86 10.63 -6.39
N ALA A 66 1.26 10.51 -5.20
CA ALA A 66 -0.17 10.41 -5.02
C ALA A 66 -0.72 11.77 -4.56
N THR A 67 -1.61 12.35 -5.36
CA THR A 67 -2.36 13.57 -5.01
C THR A 67 -3.79 13.17 -4.67
N LEU A 68 -4.16 13.34 -3.40
CA LEU A 68 -5.45 12.90 -2.86
C LEU A 68 -6.32 14.09 -2.47
N ARG A 69 -7.58 14.06 -2.88
CA ARG A 69 -8.63 14.95 -2.37
C ARG A 69 -9.48 14.19 -1.37
N LEU A 70 -9.48 14.69 -0.13
CA LEU A 70 -10.18 14.10 1.00
C LEU A 70 -11.14 15.15 1.60
N PRO A 71 -12.36 14.77 1.99
CA PRO A 71 -13.30 15.70 2.61
C PRO A 71 -12.92 16.00 4.07
N GLY A 72 -13.49 17.08 4.58
CA GLY A 72 -13.38 17.46 5.99
C GLY A 72 -12.19 18.37 6.31
N ALA A 73 -12.27 19.01 7.47
CA ALA A 73 -11.23 19.85 8.01
C ALA A 73 -10.14 19.04 8.71
N GLY A 74 -8.95 19.62 8.81
CA GLY A 74 -7.80 19.01 9.45
C GLY A 74 -7.06 17.96 8.58
N LEU A 75 -5.92 17.54 9.09
CA LEU A 75 -5.09 16.56 8.40
C LEU A 75 -5.68 15.15 8.52
N PRO A 76 -5.78 14.40 7.41
CA PRO A 76 -6.24 13.02 7.44
C PRO A 76 -5.19 12.13 8.12
N ARG A 77 -5.63 11.06 8.75
CA ARG A 77 -4.74 9.98 9.14
C ARG A 77 -4.52 9.09 7.94
N ILE A 78 -3.25 8.85 7.62
CA ILE A 78 -2.83 8.05 6.48
C ILE A 78 -1.90 6.95 6.98
N TYR A 79 -2.15 5.74 6.53
CA TYR A 79 -1.31 4.59 6.77
C TYR A 79 -0.81 4.05 5.43
N VAL A 80 0.49 3.89 5.29
CA VAL A 80 1.13 3.34 4.09
C VAL A 80 1.77 2.02 4.45
N SER A 81 1.54 1.00 3.64
CA SER A 81 2.25 -0.27 3.80
C SER A 81 2.78 -0.76 2.46
N ASP A 82 3.92 -1.44 2.50
CA ASP A 82 4.48 -2.14 1.38
C ASP A 82 4.52 -3.65 1.62
N TYR A 83 4.34 -4.40 0.56
CA TYR A 83 4.30 -5.85 0.55
C TYR A 83 5.44 -6.36 -0.31
N THR A 84 6.32 -7.17 0.28
CA THR A 84 7.42 -7.82 -0.44
C THR A 84 7.36 -9.32 -0.22
N MET A 85 7.72 -10.09 -1.24
CA MET A 85 8.05 -11.50 -1.09
C MET A 85 9.37 -11.64 -0.34
N GLY A 86 9.60 -12.75 0.36
CA GLY A 86 10.88 -13.02 0.99
C GLY A 86 10.79 -13.13 2.51
N LEU A 87 9.72 -13.73 3.00
CA LEU A 87 9.56 -14.02 4.43
C LEU A 87 10.75 -14.86 4.97
N GLU A 88 11.32 -15.69 4.12
CA GLU A 88 12.52 -16.49 4.42
C GLU A 88 13.78 -15.65 4.68
N GLN A 89 13.80 -14.38 4.28
CA GLN A 89 14.91 -13.47 4.52
C GLN A 89 14.79 -12.70 5.85
N VAL A 90 13.67 -12.87 6.55
CA VAL A 90 13.46 -12.22 7.84
C VAL A 90 14.30 -12.94 8.91
N PRO A 91 15.14 -12.23 9.67
CA PRO A 91 15.94 -12.83 10.73
C PRO A 91 15.08 -13.62 11.72
N GLY A 92 15.48 -14.85 12.01
CA GLY A 92 14.76 -15.74 12.92
C GLY A 92 13.59 -16.52 12.30
N PHE A 93 13.28 -16.27 11.02
CA PHE A 93 12.28 -17.05 10.31
C PHE A 93 12.81 -18.46 10.01
N LYS A 94 12.03 -19.49 10.37
CA LYS A 94 12.37 -20.88 10.07
C LYS A 94 12.02 -21.18 8.61
N PRO A 95 12.99 -21.60 7.80
CA PRO A 95 12.73 -21.87 6.37
C PRO A 95 11.71 -23.01 6.21
N ARG A 96 10.94 -22.92 5.13
CA ARG A 96 9.99 -23.95 4.75
C ARG A 96 10.73 -25.24 4.39
N PRO A 97 10.17 -26.42 4.67
CA PRO A 97 10.64 -27.68 4.11
C PRO A 97 10.74 -27.63 2.59
N VAL A 98 11.77 -28.25 2.03
CA VAL A 98 12.09 -28.17 0.58
C VAL A 98 11.02 -28.77 -0.33
N ASP A 99 10.18 -29.65 0.21
CA ASP A 99 9.07 -30.31 -0.47
C ASP A 99 7.77 -29.47 -0.48
N LEU A 100 7.75 -28.33 0.21
CA LEU A 100 6.59 -27.46 0.27
C LEU A 100 6.79 -26.21 -0.57
N ALA A 101 6.00 -26.06 -1.61
CA ALA A 101 5.99 -24.87 -2.44
C ALA A 101 5.18 -23.72 -1.79
N ARG A 102 5.44 -22.49 -2.24
CA ARG A 102 4.61 -21.33 -1.91
C ARG A 102 3.20 -21.51 -2.47
N SER A 103 2.19 -21.05 -1.73
CA SER A 103 0.85 -20.95 -2.29
C SER A 103 0.80 -19.79 -3.31
N PRO A 104 0.42 -20.04 -4.56
CA PRO A 104 0.30 -18.98 -5.55
C PRO A 104 -0.97 -18.12 -5.36
N VAL A 105 -1.90 -18.59 -4.54
CA VAL A 105 -3.27 -18.02 -4.43
C VAL A 105 -3.41 -17.13 -3.20
N HIS A 106 -2.54 -17.27 -2.21
CA HIS A 106 -2.60 -16.52 -0.95
C HIS A 106 -1.33 -15.69 -0.75
N ASN A 107 -1.44 -14.64 0.04
CA ASN A 107 -0.34 -13.79 0.47
C ASN A 107 0.60 -14.54 1.44
N SER A 108 0.97 -15.77 1.12
CA SER A 108 1.93 -16.56 1.87
C SER A 108 3.36 -16.08 1.54
N ASP A 109 4.22 -16.10 2.55
CA ASP A 109 5.62 -15.67 2.44
C ASP A 109 5.82 -14.19 2.11
N ILE A 110 4.82 -13.37 2.43
CA ILE A 110 4.86 -11.92 2.27
C ILE A 110 5.29 -11.27 3.58
N VAL A 111 6.16 -10.29 3.46
CA VAL A 111 6.49 -9.37 4.54
C VAL A 111 5.78 -8.05 4.30
N VAL A 112 5.00 -7.62 5.26
CA VAL A 112 4.30 -6.34 5.23
C VAL A 112 4.98 -5.38 6.20
N VAL A 113 5.39 -4.23 5.71
CA VAL A 113 5.88 -3.13 6.53
C VAL A 113 4.97 -1.95 6.35
N GLY A 114 4.48 -1.40 7.45
CA GLY A 114 3.56 -0.29 7.42
C GLY A 114 4.02 0.87 8.30
N ARG A 115 3.59 2.07 7.93
CA ARG A 115 3.86 3.29 8.67
C ARG A 115 2.65 4.21 8.66
N SER A 116 2.27 4.69 9.84
CA SER A 116 1.34 5.81 9.95
C SER A 116 2.09 7.12 9.69
N LEU A 117 1.53 7.93 8.80
CA LEU A 117 1.99 9.29 8.64
C LEU A 117 1.37 10.12 9.75
N LYS A 118 2.22 10.72 10.56
CA LYS A 118 1.78 11.74 11.52
C LYS A 118 1.58 13.03 10.73
N PRO A 119 0.50 13.76 11.02
CA PRO A 119 0.29 15.10 10.48
C PRO A 119 1.41 16.04 10.91
#